data_799df63a6175b7e72cb5182a495cb982
#
_entry.id   799df63a6175b7e72cb5182a495cb982
#
_cell.length_a   1.000
_cell.length_b   1.000
_cell.length_c   1.000
_cell.angle_alpha   90.00
_cell.angle_beta   90.00
_cell.angle_gamma   90.00
#
_symmetry.space_group_name_H-M   'P 1'
#
loop_
_entity.id
_entity.type
_entity.pdbx_description
1 polymer ?
#
loop_
_entity_poly.entity_id
_entity_poly.type
_entity_poly.pdbx_seq_one_letter_code
_entity_poly.pdbx_strand_id
1 'polypeptide(L)'
;YYDYMRKNDTFACYTVLPPQGARQAELYQREGLTVPTLRVTAEDKEGVTLNGMKMLGTSAVFSNETWVGNLLPLGEEQAAESITCAVPLNWDGVTIWTRKPFERFAVSEFDAPFAWKFDETDSMVIFEDVKVPWERVFTHNNAALSRNIYFQTPSHAMGNHQSNVRFSEKLKLILGIARKSAELNNVLQVPAVRDTLGRLAAAEAGLNAMIAGQIEDAEEMVPG
;
A
#
# COMPACT_ATOMS: atom_id res chain seq x y z
N TYR A 1 7.15 -11.41 16.23
CA TYR A 1 6.70 -11.50 14.82
C TYR A 1 7.86 -11.29 13.85
N TYR A 2 8.72 -10.31 14.08
CA TYR A 2 9.91 -10.05 13.23
C TYR A 2 10.79 -11.30 13.04
N ASP A 3 11.15 -11.97 14.13
CA ASP A 3 11.96 -13.19 14.06
C ASP A 3 11.24 -14.33 13.33
N TYR A 4 9.93 -14.43 13.51
CA TYR A 4 9.08 -15.37 12.76
C TYR A 4 9.17 -15.11 11.25
N MET A 5 8.98 -13.88 10.81
CA MET A 5 9.06 -13.51 9.39
C MET A 5 10.43 -13.85 8.78
N ARG A 6 11.51 -13.47 9.46
CA ARG A 6 12.88 -13.76 9.01
C ARG A 6 13.18 -15.26 8.93
N LYS A 7 12.79 -16.00 9.96
CA LYS A 7 13.05 -17.44 10.04
C LYS A 7 12.30 -18.25 8.99
N ASN A 8 11.12 -17.80 8.61
CA ASN A 8 10.24 -18.50 7.67
C ASN A 8 10.23 -17.90 6.26
N ASP A 9 11.07 -16.90 6.00
CA ASP A 9 11.11 -16.17 4.73
C ASP A 9 9.71 -15.70 4.29
N THR A 10 8.96 -15.13 5.25
CA THR A 10 7.56 -14.77 5.06
C THR A 10 7.44 -13.48 4.26
N PHE A 11 6.74 -13.53 3.14
CA PHE A 11 6.34 -12.33 2.38
C PHE A 11 4.98 -11.85 2.84
N ALA A 12 4.88 -10.59 3.25
CA ALA A 12 3.64 -9.97 3.69
C ALA A 12 3.26 -8.79 2.81
N CYS A 13 2.03 -8.79 2.31
CA CYS A 13 1.45 -7.60 1.70
C CYS A 13 0.95 -6.63 2.78
N TYR A 14 0.70 -5.38 2.37
CA TYR A 14 0.28 -4.32 3.26
C TYR A 14 -1.14 -3.85 2.90
N THR A 15 -2.09 -4.00 3.83
CA THR A 15 -3.49 -3.63 3.64
C THR A 15 -3.93 -2.62 4.70
N VAL A 16 -3.99 -1.34 4.31
CA VAL A 16 -4.16 -0.22 5.25
C VAL A 16 -5.29 0.73 4.90
N LEU A 17 -5.91 0.54 3.74
CA LEU A 17 -6.96 1.43 3.29
C LEU A 17 -8.34 0.77 3.42
N PRO A 18 -9.33 1.47 3.98
CA PRO A 18 -10.71 1.02 3.92
C PRO A 18 -11.26 1.13 2.49
N PRO A 19 -12.35 0.42 2.16
CA PRO A 19 -13.06 0.58 0.90
C PRO A 19 -13.41 2.05 0.64
N GLN A 20 -13.41 2.45 -0.63
CA GLN A 20 -13.69 3.85 -1.00
C GLN A 20 -15.03 4.36 -0.44
N GLY A 21 -16.07 3.53 -0.48
CA GLY A 21 -17.38 3.88 0.08
C GLY A 21 -17.39 4.06 1.60
N ALA A 22 -16.51 3.37 2.33
CA ALA A 22 -16.39 3.49 3.78
C ALA A 22 -15.66 4.76 4.25
N ARG A 23 -15.12 5.56 3.33
CA ARG A 23 -14.47 6.84 3.64
C ARG A 23 -15.45 8.01 3.72
N GLN A 24 -16.73 7.77 3.47
CA GLN A 24 -17.78 8.78 3.54
C GLN A 24 -18.36 8.79 4.95
N ALA A 25 -18.26 9.92 5.64
CA ALA A 25 -18.75 10.08 7.02
C ALA A 25 -20.25 9.73 7.16
N GLU A 26 -21.03 9.99 6.11
CA GLU A 26 -22.48 9.72 6.09
C GLU A 26 -22.80 8.21 6.18
N LEU A 27 -21.88 7.33 5.83
CA LEU A 27 -22.10 5.88 5.96
C LEU A 27 -22.14 5.42 7.40
N TYR A 28 -21.39 6.07 8.30
CA TYR A 28 -21.40 5.78 9.73
C TYR A 28 -22.67 6.27 10.45
N GLN A 29 -23.43 7.14 9.80
CA GLN A 29 -24.66 7.74 10.35
C GLN A 29 -25.94 7.07 9.83
N ARG A 30 -25.84 6.17 8.86
CA ARG A 30 -27.00 5.49 8.27
C ARG A 30 -27.39 4.27 9.08
N GLU A 31 -28.56 4.32 9.70
CA GLU A 31 -29.16 3.15 10.38
C GLU A 31 -29.32 1.96 9.40
N GLY A 32 -28.94 0.78 9.85
CA GLY A 32 -29.12 -0.47 9.11
C GLY A 32 -28.08 -0.76 8.01
N LEU A 33 -27.10 0.14 7.77
CA LEU A 33 -25.99 -0.15 6.88
C LEU A 33 -24.79 -0.67 7.66
N THR A 34 -24.32 -1.84 7.26
CA THR A 34 -23.03 -2.35 7.74
C THR A 34 -21.91 -1.63 7.00
N VAL A 35 -21.06 -0.92 7.74
CA VAL A 35 -19.86 -0.31 7.17
C VAL A 35 -18.90 -1.41 6.76
N PRO A 36 -18.47 -1.46 5.48
CA PRO A 36 -17.68 -2.59 4.98
C PRO A 36 -16.21 -2.58 5.42
N THR A 37 -15.77 -1.59 6.19
CA THR A 37 -14.40 -1.52 6.67
C THR A 37 -14.11 -2.60 7.70
N LEU A 38 -12.85 -3.07 7.72
CA LEU A 38 -12.39 -4.06 8.67
C LEU A 38 -12.47 -3.51 10.10
N ARG A 39 -13.02 -4.32 11.01
CA ARG A 39 -13.14 -4.02 12.43
C ARG A 39 -13.11 -5.29 13.28
N VAL A 40 -12.79 -5.10 14.54
CA VAL A 40 -12.95 -6.14 15.56
C VAL A 40 -14.43 -6.21 15.94
N THR A 41 -15.02 -7.40 15.85
CA THR A 41 -16.43 -7.65 16.18
C THR A 41 -16.61 -8.42 17.48
N ALA A 42 -15.58 -9.11 17.93
CA ALA A 42 -15.54 -9.82 19.22
C ALA A 42 -14.10 -9.96 19.71
N GLU A 43 -13.94 -10.13 21.01
CA GLU A 43 -12.66 -10.46 21.63
C GLU A 43 -12.86 -11.45 22.78
N ASP A 44 -11.85 -12.24 23.05
CA ASP A 44 -11.80 -13.14 24.19
C ASP A 44 -10.36 -13.35 24.67
N LYS A 45 -10.13 -14.28 25.58
CA LYS A 45 -8.78 -14.59 26.13
C LYS A 45 -7.78 -15.08 25.07
N GLU A 46 -8.23 -15.54 23.91
CA GLU A 46 -7.40 -16.14 22.87
C GLU A 46 -7.03 -15.13 21.78
N GLY A 47 -7.84 -14.09 21.58
CA GLY A 47 -7.60 -13.08 20.54
C GLY A 47 -8.83 -12.30 20.16
N VAL A 48 -8.80 -11.71 18.96
CA VAL A 48 -9.88 -10.89 18.38
C VAL A 48 -10.51 -11.58 17.18
N THR A 49 -11.77 -11.27 16.90
CA THR A 49 -12.46 -11.72 15.68
C THR A 49 -12.61 -10.54 14.73
N LEU A 50 -12.19 -10.71 13.49
CA LEU A 50 -12.21 -9.69 12.46
C LEU A 50 -13.34 -9.92 11.46
N ASN A 51 -14.04 -8.84 11.12
CA ASN A 51 -15.03 -8.80 10.04
C ASN A 51 -14.87 -7.52 9.21
N GLY A 52 -15.14 -7.62 7.91
CA GLY A 52 -15.05 -6.50 6.97
C GLY A 52 -13.92 -6.65 5.96
N MET A 53 -13.46 -5.54 5.39
CA MET A 53 -12.47 -5.60 4.30
C MET A 53 -11.47 -4.46 4.33
N LYS A 54 -10.32 -4.70 3.69
CA LYS A 54 -9.31 -3.70 3.34
C LYS A 54 -9.04 -3.72 1.85
N MET A 55 -8.63 -2.59 1.30
CA MET A 55 -8.33 -2.41 -0.12
C MET A 55 -6.84 -2.20 -0.37
N LEU A 56 -6.49 -2.36 -1.66
CA LEU A 56 -5.15 -2.14 -2.18
C LEU A 56 -4.10 -3.06 -1.55
N GLY A 57 -4.49 -4.33 -1.36
CA GLY A 57 -3.55 -5.39 -1.05
C GLY A 57 -2.72 -5.73 -2.30
N THR A 58 -1.75 -4.88 -2.61
CA THR A 58 -0.85 -5.10 -3.73
C THR A 58 -0.06 -6.38 -3.51
N SER A 59 -0.05 -7.26 -4.49
CA SER A 59 0.61 -8.57 -4.43
C SER A 59 0.03 -9.55 -3.38
N ALA A 60 -1.18 -9.32 -2.88
CA ALA A 60 -1.78 -10.22 -1.88
C ALA A 60 -1.85 -11.68 -2.36
N VAL A 61 -2.10 -11.91 -3.66
CA VAL A 61 -2.14 -13.26 -4.25
C VAL A 61 -0.81 -14.01 -4.21
N PHE A 62 0.29 -13.30 -4.00
CA PHE A 62 1.65 -13.86 -3.91
C PHE A 62 2.19 -13.84 -2.47
N SER A 63 1.42 -13.32 -1.53
CA SER A 63 1.84 -13.14 -0.15
C SER A 63 1.44 -14.31 0.74
N ASN A 64 2.27 -14.62 1.73
CA ASN A 64 1.93 -15.57 2.78
C ASN A 64 0.93 -14.96 3.77
N GLU A 65 1.13 -13.68 4.08
CA GLU A 65 0.37 -12.96 5.09
C GLU A 65 0.01 -11.55 4.63
N THR A 66 -0.97 -10.95 5.29
CA THR A 66 -1.22 -9.51 5.18
C THR A 66 -0.94 -8.82 6.50
N TRP A 67 -0.20 -7.70 6.44
CA TRP A 67 -0.14 -6.72 7.52
C TRP A 67 -1.34 -5.79 7.40
N VAL A 68 -2.27 -5.94 8.33
CA VAL A 68 -3.44 -5.08 8.47
C VAL A 68 -3.07 -3.85 9.29
N GLY A 69 -3.47 -2.68 8.83
CA GLY A 69 -3.24 -1.44 9.55
C GLY A 69 -4.20 -0.33 9.12
N ASN A 70 -3.89 0.90 9.55
CA ASN A 70 -4.68 2.08 9.21
C ASN A 70 -3.77 3.23 8.80
N LEU A 71 -3.93 3.71 7.58
CA LEU A 71 -3.20 4.88 7.07
C LEU A 71 -3.98 6.17 7.33
N LEU A 72 -5.31 6.11 7.31
CA LEU A 72 -6.17 7.26 7.56
C LEU A 72 -6.39 7.45 9.07
N PRO A 73 -6.48 8.70 9.54
CA PRO A 73 -6.87 8.97 10.92
C PRO A 73 -8.23 8.37 11.25
N LEU A 74 -8.36 7.80 12.43
CA LEU A 74 -9.61 7.29 12.96
C LEU A 74 -10.09 8.20 14.10
N GLY A 75 -11.42 8.41 14.17
CA GLY A 75 -12.06 9.03 15.32
C GLY A 75 -12.25 8.02 16.48
N GLU A 76 -12.63 8.53 17.66
CA GLU A 76 -12.85 7.68 18.83
C GLU A 76 -14.00 6.68 18.60
N GLU A 77 -15.00 7.06 17.83
CA GLU A 77 -16.13 6.21 17.42
C GLU A 77 -15.71 5.02 16.55
N GLN A 78 -14.51 5.08 15.97
CA GLN A 78 -13.93 4.04 15.12
C GLN A 78 -12.92 3.15 15.88
N ALA A 79 -12.98 3.11 17.19
CA ALA A 79 -12.04 2.34 18.00
C ALA A 79 -11.97 0.85 17.62
N ALA A 80 -13.10 0.24 17.23
CA ALA A 80 -13.14 -1.14 16.74
C ALA A 80 -12.40 -1.35 15.40
N GLU A 81 -12.18 -0.30 14.62
CA GLU A 81 -11.43 -0.32 13.36
C GLU A 81 -9.92 -0.10 13.58
N SER A 82 -9.53 0.32 14.79
CA SER A 82 -8.14 0.66 15.14
C SER A 82 -7.28 -0.57 15.43
N ILE A 83 -7.40 -1.58 14.57
CA ILE A 83 -6.63 -2.82 14.65
C ILE A 83 -5.39 -2.75 13.77
N THR A 84 -4.25 -3.18 14.31
CA THR A 84 -3.05 -3.53 13.55
C THR A 84 -2.65 -4.95 13.89
N CYS A 85 -2.61 -5.82 12.89
CA CYS A 85 -2.33 -7.24 13.09
C CYS A 85 -1.74 -7.88 11.84
N ALA A 86 -1.21 -9.09 11.99
CA ALA A 86 -0.71 -9.91 10.89
C ALA A 86 -1.59 -11.15 10.71
N VAL A 87 -2.13 -11.35 9.50
CA VAL A 87 -3.06 -12.42 9.21
C VAL A 87 -2.56 -13.25 8.03
N PRO A 88 -2.36 -14.57 8.19
CA PRO A 88 -2.13 -15.48 7.06
C PRO A 88 -3.29 -15.44 6.06
N LEU A 89 -2.96 -15.34 4.78
CA LEU A 89 -3.96 -15.17 3.72
C LEU A 89 -4.67 -16.48 3.34
N ASN A 90 -4.20 -17.60 3.86
CA ASN A 90 -4.79 -18.93 3.67
C ASN A 90 -5.66 -19.39 4.85
N TRP A 91 -5.95 -18.50 5.81
CA TRP A 91 -6.83 -18.86 6.91
C TRP A 91 -8.29 -18.90 6.47
N ASP A 92 -9.06 -19.76 7.12
CA ASP A 92 -10.51 -19.81 6.94
C ASP A 92 -11.13 -18.43 7.24
N GLY A 93 -12.09 -18.03 6.40
CA GLY A 93 -12.72 -16.72 6.49
C GLY A 93 -11.95 -15.59 5.79
N VAL A 94 -10.74 -15.83 5.27
CA VAL A 94 -10.00 -14.85 4.47
C VAL A 94 -10.25 -15.09 2.98
N THR A 95 -10.75 -14.06 2.30
CA THR A 95 -10.98 -14.10 0.84
C THR A 95 -10.22 -12.98 0.15
N ILE A 96 -9.51 -13.29 -0.93
CA ILE A 96 -8.78 -12.33 -1.76
C ILE A 96 -9.55 -12.11 -3.06
N TRP A 97 -10.03 -10.88 -3.27
CA TRP A 97 -10.64 -10.48 -4.53
C TRP A 97 -9.67 -9.60 -5.32
N THR A 98 -9.06 -10.22 -6.32
CA THR A 98 -8.07 -9.56 -7.17
C THR A 98 -8.76 -8.83 -8.32
N ARG A 99 -8.26 -7.64 -8.68
CA ARG A 99 -8.66 -6.98 -9.92
C ARG A 99 -8.32 -7.88 -11.12
N LYS A 100 -9.05 -7.67 -12.20
CA LYS A 100 -8.72 -8.35 -13.44
C LYS A 100 -7.33 -7.88 -13.94
N PRO A 101 -6.45 -8.78 -14.37
CA PRO A 101 -5.16 -8.42 -14.89
C PRO A 101 -5.29 -7.59 -16.17
N PHE A 102 -4.44 -6.59 -16.34
CA PHE A 102 -4.41 -5.75 -17.55
C PHE A 102 -4.00 -6.54 -18.79
N GLU A 103 -3.15 -7.55 -18.64
CA GLU A 103 -2.76 -8.49 -19.69
C GLU A 103 -3.98 -9.03 -20.46
N ARG A 104 -5.08 -9.31 -19.78
CA ARG A 104 -6.31 -9.82 -20.40
C ARG A 104 -6.86 -8.93 -21.52
N PHE A 105 -6.54 -7.65 -21.48
CA PHE A 105 -7.01 -6.65 -22.47
C PHE A 105 -5.92 -6.29 -23.47
N ALA A 106 -4.71 -6.79 -23.31
CA ALA A 106 -3.62 -6.56 -24.24
C ALA A 106 -3.81 -7.39 -25.52
N VAL A 107 -3.70 -6.73 -26.66
CA VAL A 107 -3.82 -7.38 -27.99
C VAL A 107 -2.49 -8.06 -28.35
N SER A 108 -1.39 -7.50 -27.89
CA SER A 108 -0.05 -8.01 -28.15
C SER A 108 0.96 -7.47 -27.11
N GLU A 109 2.15 -8.08 -27.06
CA GLU A 109 3.27 -7.55 -26.28
C GLU A 109 3.66 -6.13 -26.69
N PHE A 110 3.54 -5.80 -27.98
CA PHE A 110 3.81 -4.45 -28.48
C PHE A 110 2.80 -3.41 -27.95
N ASP A 111 1.53 -3.81 -27.82
CA ASP A 111 0.46 -2.95 -27.33
C ASP A 111 0.59 -2.63 -25.82
N ALA A 112 0.95 -3.63 -25.02
CA ALA A 112 1.04 -3.49 -23.57
C ALA A 112 2.26 -4.25 -23.00
N PRO A 113 3.49 -3.82 -23.30
CA PRO A 113 4.70 -4.60 -23.03
C PRO A 113 4.95 -4.88 -21.55
N PHE A 114 4.52 -3.99 -20.66
CA PHE A 114 4.68 -4.20 -19.22
C PHE A 114 3.60 -5.12 -18.64
N ALA A 115 2.32 -4.84 -18.94
CA ALA A 115 1.23 -5.67 -18.46
C ALA A 115 1.27 -7.11 -19.02
N TRP A 116 1.80 -7.27 -20.22
CA TRP A 116 2.03 -8.59 -20.82
C TRP A 116 3.00 -9.48 -20.04
N LYS A 117 4.04 -8.87 -19.43
CA LYS A 117 5.10 -9.59 -18.73
C LYS A 117 5.02 -9.46 -17.20
N PHE A 118 4.55 -8.34 -16.71
CA PHE A 118 4.68 -7.92 -15.31
C PHE A 118 3.39 -7.27 -14.84
N ASP A 119 2.38 -8.07 -14.55
CA ASP A 119 1.16 -7.52 -13.95
C ASP A 119 1.24 -7.60 -12.42
N GLU A 120 1.24 -6.46 -11.76
CA GLU A 120 1.11 -6.33 -10.32
C GLU A 120 -0.38 -6.22 -9.97
N THR A 121 -0.92 -7.23 -9.30
CA THR A 121 -2.35 -7.28 -8.99
C THR A 121 -2.64 -6.64 -7.64
N ASP A 122 -3.58 -5.69 -7.63
CA ASP A 122 -4.19 -5.19 -6.40
C ASP A 122 -5.41 -6.01 -6.04
N SER A 123 -5.64 -6.17 -4.75
CA SER A 123 -6.74 -6.99 -4.24
C SER A 123 -7.50 -6.27 -3.13
N MET A 124 -8.77 -6.62 -2.99
CA MET A 124 -9.49 -6.49 -1.73
C MET A 124 -9.24 -7.75 -0.91
N VAL A 125 -8.96 -7.58 0.37
CA VAL A 125 -8.89 -8.69 1.32
C VAL A 125 -10.09 -8.58 2.24
N ILE A 126 -10.91 -9.62 2.25
CA ILE A 126 -12.16 -9.72 2.98
C ILE A 126 -11.97 -10.69 4.13
N PHE A 127 -12.49 -10.34 5.28
CA PHE A 127 -12.41 -11.11 6.51
C PHE A 127 -13.83 -11.40 7.00
N GLU A 128 -14.15 -12.68 7.18
CA GLU A 128 -15.44 -13.18 7.66
C GLU A 128 -15.20 -14.07 8.88
N ASP A 129 -15.47 -13.53 10.06
CA ASP A 129 -15.27 -14.19 11.35
C ASP A 129 -13.85 -14.74 11.58
N VAL A 130 -12.82 -14.01 11.09
CA VAL A 130 -11.43 -14.44 11.19
C VAL A 130 -10.91 -14.24 12.60
N LYS A 131 -10.56 -15.33 13.28
CA LYS A 131 -9.96 -15.30 14.63
C LYS A 131 -8.46 -15.04 14.54
N VAL A 132 -8.00 -13.93 15.17
CA VAL A 132 -6.59 -13.55 15.23
C VAL A 132 -6.09 -13.64 16.67
N PRO A 133 -5.13 -14.50 16.98
CA PRO A 133 -4.60 -14.64 18.34
C PRO A 133 -3.82 -13.38 18.75
N TRP A 134 -3.79 -13.11 20.07
CA TRP A 134 -3.17 -11.89 20.63
C TRP A 134 -1.71 -11.71 20.23
N GLU A 135 -0.96 -12.77 20.04
CA GLU A 135 0.46 -12.73 19.61
C GLU A 135 0.67 -12.13 18.20
N ARG A 136 -0.41 -12.02 17.42
CA ARG A 136 -0.42 -11.42 16.08
C ARG A 136 -1.10 -10.04 16.05
N VAL A 137 -1.53 -9.53 17.20
CA VAL A 137 -2.17 -8.21 17.35
C VAL A 137 -1.17 -7.23 17.94
N PHE A 138 -0.93 -6.10 17.25
CA PHE A 138 0.05 -5.09 17.65
C PHE A 138 -0.60 -3.83 18.22
N THR A 139 -1.77 -3.46 17.70
CA THR A 139 -2.62 -2.38 18.20
C THR A 139 -4.06 -2.83 18.19
N HIS A 140 -4.81 -2.47 19.22
CA HIS A 140 -6.23 -2.78 19.32
C HIS A 140 -6.94 -1.72 20.18
N ASN A 141 -8.15 -1.33 19.75
CA ASN A 141 -9.04 -0.43 20.48
C ASN A 141 -8.37 0.91 20.90
N ASN A 142 -7.50 1.44 20.04
CA ASN A 142 -6.77 2.70 20.27
C ASN A 142 -6.58 3.47 18.97
N ALA A 143 -7.51 4.36 18.64
CA ALA A 143 -7.50 5.14 17.40
C ALA A 143 -6.26 6.03 17.28
N ALA A 144 -5.82 6.65 18.38
CA ALA A 144 -4.63 7.51 18.38
C ALA A 144 -3.34 6.72 18.11
N LEU A 145 -3.17 5.57 18.76
CA LEU A 145 -2.01 4.71 18.57
C LEU A 145 -1.99 4.11 17.15
N SER A 146 -3.16 3.71 16.63
CA SER A 146 -3.29 3.18 15.28
C SER A 146 -2.74 4.12 14.21
N ARG A 147 -2.95 5.42 14.36
CA ARG A 147 -2.35 6.45 13.50
C ARG A 147 -0.86 6.63 13.77
N ASN A 148 -0.49 6.69 15.05
CA ASN A 148 0.87 7.04 15.46
C ASN A 148 1.89 5.97 15.12
N ILE A 149 1.49 4.70 14.99
CA ILE A 149 2.41 3.61 14.65
C ILE A 149 3.16 3.89 13.34
N TYR A 150 2.54 4.54 12.37
CA TYR A 150 3.17 4.88 11.10
C TYR A 150 4.24 5.97 11.25
N PHE A 151 4.00 6.96 12.10
CA PHE A 151 4.90 8.11 12.29
C PHE A 151 5.96 7.91 13.37
N GLN A 152 5.66 7.09 14.38
CA GLN A 152 6.55 6.83 15.51
C GLN A 152 7.47 5.61 15.29
N THR A 153 7.34 4.96 14.15
CA THR A 153 8.20 3.85 13.74
C THR A 153 8.96 4.20 12.45
N PRO A 154 9.98 3.45 12.06
CA PRO A 154 10.66 3.64 10.77
C PRO A 154 9.75 3.51 9.55
N SER A 155 8.51 3.05 9.70
CA SER A 155 7.58 2.79 8.58
C SER A 155 7.40 3.99 7.67
N HIS A 156 7.27 5.20 8.24
CA HIS A 156 7.13 6.44 7.45
C HIS A 156 8.38 6.72 6.61
N ALA A 157 9.56 6.70 7.23
CA ALA A 157 10.82 7.00 6.56
C ALA A 157 11.16 5.94 5.50
N MET A 158 11.06 4.65 5.86
CA MET A 158 11.37 3.54 4.96
C MET A 158 10.36 3.42 3.81
N GLY A 159 9.07 3.64 4.08
CA GLY A 159 8.01 3.65 3.07
C GLY A 159 8.20 4.78 2.05
N ASN A 160 8.55 5.98 2.52
CA ASN A 160 8.82 7.12 1.63
C ASN A 160 10.09 6.91 0.82
N HIS A 161 11.16 6.38 1.42
CA HIS A 161 12.39 6.05 0.69
C HIS A 161 12.11 5.03 -0.42
N GLN A 162 11.41 3.94 -0.12
CA GLN A 162 11.01 2.95 -1.11
C GLN A 162 10.18 3.58 -2.25
N SER A 163 9.24 4.47 -1.92
CA SER A 163 8.42 5.17 -2.91
C SER A 163 9.25 6.08 -3.81
N ASN A 164 10.24 6.78 -3.25
CA ASN A 164 11.14 7.65 -4.01
C ASN A 164 12.02 6.84 -4.98
N VAL A 165 12.55 5.69 -4.55
CA VAL A 165 13.33 4.80 -5.41
C VAL A 165 12.47 4.27 -6.57
N ARG A 166 11.25 3.80 -6.31
CA ARG A 166 10.31 3.39 -7.37
C ARG A 166 9.98 4.53 -8.32
N PHE A 167 9.75 5.72 -7.78
CA PHE A 167 9.40 6.89 -8.59
C PHE A 167 10.58 7.37 -9.45
N SER A 168 11.83 7.26 -8.98
CA SER A 168 13.03 7.55 -9.77
C SER A 168 13.05 6.74 -11.06
N GLU A 169 12.85 5.42 -10.99
CA GLU A 169 12.84 4.55 -12.17
C GLU A 169 11.65 4.86 -13.10
N LYS A 170 10.48 5.13 -12.54
CA LYS A 170 9.31 5.55 -13.33
C LYS A 170 9.57 6.88 -14.05
N LEU A 171 10.21 7.84 -13.38
CA LEU A 171 10.48 9.15 -13.95
C LEU A 171 11.49 9.08 -15.10
N LYS A 172 12.52 8.22 -15.01
CA LYS A 172 13.44 7.92 -16.12
C LYS A 172 12.67 7.39 -17.34
N LEU A 173 11.77 6.45 -17.13
CA LEU A 173 10.94 5.91 -18.20
C LEU A 173 10.05 7.00 -18.84
N ILE A 174 9.38 7.81 -18.03
CA ILE A 174 8.50 8.90 -18.50
C ILE A 174 9.30 9.91 -19.31
N LEU A 175 10.49 10.31 -18.84
CA LEU A 175 11.39 11.22 -19.56
C LEU A 175 11.85 10.62 -20.91
N GLY A 176 12.20 9.35 -20.90
CA GLY A 176 12.57 8.63 -22.13
C GLY A 176 11.44 8.59 -23.16
N ILE A 177 10.21 8.27 -22.73
CA ILE A 177 9.02 8.27 -23.60
C ILE A 177 8.72 9.68 -24.11
N ALA A 178 8.73 10.70 -23.24
CA ALA A 178 8.48 12.09 -23.63
C ALA A 178 9.49 12.58 -24.69
N ARG A 179 10.77 12.30 -24.47
CA ARG A 179 11.82 12.62 -25.44
C ARG A 179 11.60 11.88 -26.76
N LYS A 180 11.36 10.57 -26.72
CA LYS A 180 11.13 9.78 -27.93
C LYS A 180 9.91 10.24 -28.72
N SER A 181 8.83 10.58 -28.02
CA SER A 181 7.64 11.16 -28.65
C SER A 181 7.95 12.49 -29.35
N ALA A 182 8.73 13.36 -28.72
CA ALA A 182 9.15 14.64 -29.30
C ALA A 182 10.06 14.45 -30.53
N GLU A 183 10.95 13.45 -30.52
CA GLU A 183 11.78 13.07 -31.65
C GLU A 183 10.92 12.61 -32.84
N LEU A 184 10.01 11.66 -32.61
CA LEU A 184 9.14 11.09 -33.64
C LEU A 184 8.22 12.13 -34.28
N ASN A 185 7.80 13.12 -33.52
CA ASN A 185 6.98 14.24 -34.00
C ASN A 185 7.80 15.40 -34.58
N ASN A 186 9.13 15.28 -34.61
CA ASN A 186 10.05 16.32 -35.08
C ASN A 186 9.87 17.69 -34.39
N VAL A 187 9.58 17.68 -33.06
CA VAL A 187 9.34 18.90 -32.29
C VAL A 187 10.39 19.18 -31.20
N LEU A 188 11.49 18.44 -31.18
CA LEU A 188 12.56 18.64 -30.17
C LEU A 188 13.13 20.05 -30.13
N GLN A 189 13.11 20.77 -31.26
CA GLN A 189 13.66 22.13 -31.33
C GLN A 189 12.63 23.20 -30.95
N VAL A 190 11.38 22.84 -30.72
CA VAL A 190 10.34 23.78 -30.26
C VAL A 190 10.65 24.23 -28.83
N PRO A 191 10.79 25.53 -28.56
CA PRO A 191 11.22 26.03 -27.24
C PRO A 191 10.37 25.52 -26.07
N ALA A 192 9.05 25.48 -26.21
CA ALA A 192 8.15 24.97 -25.17
C ALA A 192 8.35 23.47 -24.86
N VAL A 193 8.65 22.66 -25.89
CA VAL A 193 8.96 21.23 -25.73
C VAL A 193 10.29 21.06 -25.02
N ARG A 194 11.31 21.83 -25.41
CA ARG A 194 12.61 21.82 -24.75
C ARG A 194 12.53 22.21 -23.29
N ASP A 195 11.77 23.26 -22.97
CA ASP A 195 11.53 23.70 -21.58
C ASP A 195 10.87 22.58 -20.77
N THR A 196 9.82 21.95 -21.31
CA THR A 196 9.13 20.83 -20.63
C THR A 196 10.06 19.64 -20.39
N LEU A 197 10.84 19.22 -21.39
CA LEU A 197 11.82 18.13 -21.24
C LEU A 197 12.91 18.52 -20.24
N GLY A 198 13.36 19.77 -20.24
CA GLY A 198 14.30 20.30 -19.26
C GLY A 198 13.79 20.23 -17.83
N ARG A 199 12.52 20.60 -17.59
CA ARG A 199 11.87 20.49 -16.28
C ARG A 199 11.74 19.05 -15.81
N LEU A 200 11.39 18.11 -16.70
CA LEU A 200 11.35 16.68 -16.40
C LEU A 200 12.74 16.14 -16.03
N ALA A 201 13.78 16.52 -16.78
CA ALA A 201 15.16 16.12 -16.49
C ALA A 201 15.64 16.70 -15.14
N ALA A 202 15.30 17.95 -14.85
CA ALA A 202 15.63 18.58 -13.56
C ALA A 202 14.91 17.90 -12.39
N ALA A 203 13.65 17.49 -12.59
CA ALA A 203 12.89 16.74 -11.57
C ALA A 203 13.51 15.36 -11.30
N GLU A 204 13.92 14.65 -12.34
CA GLU A 204 14.62 13.36 -12.23
C GLU A 204 15.95 13.48 -11.48
N ALA A 205 16.77 14.44 -11.86
CA ALA A 205 18.05 14.72 -11.20
C ALA A 205 17.86 15.14 -9.73
N GLY A 206 16.86 15.99 -9.46
CA GLY A 206 16.51 16.41 -8.09
C GLY A 206 16.04 15.25 -7.23
N LEU A 207 15.23 14.35 -7.76
CA LEU A 207 14.78 13.16 -7.03
C LEU A 207 15.95 12.23 -6.69
N ASN A 208 16.88 12.00 -7.62
CA ASN A 208 18.07 11.19 -7.37
C ASN A 208 18.98 11.83 -6.31
N ALA A 209 19.14 13.15 -6.33
CA ALA A 209 19.87 13.87 -5.28
C ALA A 209 19.21 13.74 -3.91
N MET A 210 17.87 13.81 -3.84
CA MET A 210 17.13 13.59 -2.59
C MET A 210 17.30 12.15 -2.07
N ILE A 211 17.27 11.14 -2.94
CA ILE A 211 17.49 9.73 -2.56
C ILE A 211 18.90 9.57 -1.99
N ALA A 212 19.91 10.15 -2.63
CA ALA A 212 21.30 10.12 -2.13
C ALA A 212 21.41 10.81 -0.76
N GLY A 213 20.78 11.98 -0.59
CA GLY A 213 20.72 12.68 0.69
C GLY A 213 20.02 11.86 1.79
N GLN A 214 18.92 11.18 1.49
CA GLN A 214 18.24 10.30 2.44
C GLN A 214 19.12 9.16 2.95
N ILE A 215 20.04 8.67 2.12
CA ILE A 215 20.97 7.61 2.50
C ILE A 215 22.12 8.18 3.35
N GLU A 216 22.68 9.30 2.93
CA GLU A 216 23.82 9.93 3.60
C GLU A 216 23.45 10.52 4.96
N ASP A 217 22.27 11.15 5.04
CA ASP A 217 21.78 11.80 6.27
C ASP A 217 20.91 10.86 7.12
N ALA A 218 20.94 9.54 6.87
CA ALA A 218 20.18 8.58 7.65
C ALA A 218 20.66 8.54 9.10
N GLU A 219 19.75 8.79 10.04
CA GLU A 219 20.00 8.66 11.48
C GLU A 219 19.52 7.30 11.98
N GLU A 220 20.32 6.68 12.86
CA GLU A 220 19.92 5.45 13.53
C GLU A 220 18.82 5.78 14.55
N MET A 221 17.68 5.10 14.44
CA MET A 221 16.64 5.21 15.46
C MET A 221 17.13 4.54 16.75
N VAL A 222 17.11 5.29 17.83
CA VAL A 222 17.40 4.73 19.16
C VAL A 222 16.36 3.65 19.45
N PRO A 223 16.77 2.42 19.79
CA PRO A 223 15.84 1.39 20.24
C PRO A 223 15.06 1.89 21.45
N GLY A 224 13.72 1.94 21.33
CA GLY A 224 12.82 2.30 22.43
C GLY A 224 12.76 1.20 23.47
#